data_97767dfa9fa3c72823b867a74b07c5c7
#
_entry.id   97767dfa9fa3c72823b867a74b07c5c7
#
_cell.length_a   1.000
_cell.length_b   1.000
_cell.length_c   1.000
_cell.angle_alpha   90.00
_cell.angle_beta   90.00
_cell.angle_gamma   90.00
#
_symmetry.space_group_name_H-M   'P 1'
#
loop_
_entity.id
_entity.type
_entity.pdbx_description
1 polymer ?
#
loop_
_entity_poly.entity_id
_entity_poly.type
_entity_poly.pdbx_seq_one_letter_code
_entity_poly.pdbx_strand_id
1 'polypeptide(L)'
;MRVATHRIIEAGSGEALALVRRLFEEYAASLEVDLGFQDFDEELSGLPGEYTRPSGGLMLGLDEARPVGCVAFRPLAPGIAEMKRLYVRPSARGGGWGRRLAERAVGDARDAGYRRMRLDTLPAMRSAQGLYLALGFVEIAPYRHNPVPGARFLELDLRRT
;
A
#
# COMPACT_ATOMS: atom_id res chain seq x y z
N MET A 1 -13.59 -30.59 -8.14
CA MET A 1 -12.29 -29.90 -7.98
C MET A 1 -12.52 -28.51 -7.42
N ARG A 2 -11.80 -28.19 -6.38
CA ARG A 2 -11.95 -26.90 -5.73
C ARG A 2 -10.93 -25.92 -6.30
N VAL A 3 -11.41 -24.76 -6.75
CA VAL A 3 -10.54 -23.71 -7.28
C VAL A 3 -10.23 -22.73 -6.14
N ALA A 4 -8.96 -22.46 -5.93
CA ALA A 4 -8.55 -21.48 -4.92
C ALA A 4 -9.11 -20.10 -5.28
N THR A 5 -9.68 -19.41 -4.31
CA THR A 5 -10.26 -18.09 -4.51
C THR A 5 -9.34 -17.04 -3.95
N HIS A 6 -8.72 -16.28 -4.84
CA HIS A 6 -7.88 -15.12 -4.48
C HIS A 6 -8.67 -13.86 -4.80
N ARG A 7 -8.93 -13.04 -3.80
CA ARG A 7 -9.71 -11.82 -3.97
C ARG A 7 -9.03 -10.63 -3.33
N ILE A 8 -9.24 -9.48 -3.92
CA ILE A 8 -8.87 -8.20 -3.30
C ILE A 8 -10.17 -7.43 -3.16
N ILE A 9 -10.51 -7.06 -1.93
CA ILE A 9 -11.78 -6.40 -1.62
C ILE A 9 -11.56 -5.05 -0.98
N GLU A 10 -12.58 -4.20 -1.07
CA GLU A 10 -12.61 -2.93 -0.34
C GLU A 10 -12.66 -3.21 1.16
N ALA A 11 -11.91 -2.42 1.94
CA ALA A 11 -11.79 -2.62 3.37
C ALA A 11 -12.09 -1.35 4.18
N GLY A 12 -12.89 -0.44 3.62
CA GLY A 12 -13.18 0.84 4.26
C GLY A 12 -14.13 0.79 5.44
N SER A 13 -14.71 -0.38 5.76
CA SER A 13 -15.64 -0.50 6.88
C SER A 13 -15.78 -1.95 7.32
N GLY A 14 -16.43 -2.15 8.45
CA GLY A 14 -16.85 -3.45 8.94
C GLY A 14 -15.70 -4.39 9.29
N GLU A 15 -15.93 -5.68 9.07
CA GLU A 15 -14.96 -6.72 9.39
C GLU A 15 -13.69 -6.59 8.57
N ALA A 16 -13.81 -6.23 7.28
CA ALA A 16 -12.65 -6.04 6.42
C ALA A 16 -11.74 -4.95 6.97
N LEU A 17 -12.31 -3.85 7.47
CA LEU A 17 -11.53 -2.78 8.08
C LEU A 17 -10.80 -3.26 9.33
N ALA A 18 -11.46 -4.05 10.17
CA ALA A 18 -10.82 -4.61 11.36
C ALA A 18 -9.65 -5.52 11.00
N LEU A 19 -9.78 -6.31 9.93
CA LEU A 19 -8.71 -7.18 9.47
C LEU A 19 -7.53 -6.38 8.91
N VAL A 20 -7.80 -5.31 8.18
CA VAL A 20 -6.73 -4.44 7.67
C VAL A 20 -6.01 -3.75 8.82
N ARG A 21 -6.74 -3.33 9.87
CA ARG A 21 -6.10 -2.73 11.03
C ARG A 21 -5.07 -3.68 11.66
N ARG A 22 -5.41 -4.96 11.76
CA ARG A 22 -4.46 -5.97 12.23
C ARG A 22 -3.25 -6.10 11.31
N LEU A 23 -3.47 -6.07 10.00
CA LEU A 23 -2.35 -6.15 9.04
C LEU A 23 -1.46 -4.92 9.12
N PHE A 24 -2.01 -3.74 9.36
CA PHE A 24 -1.22 -2.54 9.59
C PHE A 24 -0.34 -2.69 10.84
N GLU A 25 -0.89 -3.26 11.91
CA GLU A 25 -0.13 -3.51 13.12
C GLU A 25 1.00 -4.52 12.88
N GLU A 26 0.73 -5.59 12.13
CA GLU A 26 1.75 -6.56 11.73
C GLU A 26 2.85 -5.92 10.89
N TYR A 27 2.44 -5.05 9.96
CA TYR A 27 3.38 -4.32 9.12
C TYR A 27 4.33 -3.49 9.97
N ALA A 28 3.78 -2.70 10.88
CA ALA A 28 4.58 -1.85 11.76
C ALA A 28 5.53 -2.68 12.64
N ALA A 29 5.04 -3.79 13.18
CA ALA A 29 5.85 -4.66 14.02
C ALA A 29 6.96 -5.37 13.25
N SER A 30 6.78 -5.56 11.95
CA SER A 30 7.79 -6.21 11.11
C SER A 30 8.96 -5.29 10.76
N LEU A 31 8.78 -3.98 10.93
CA LEU A 31 9.83 -3.00 10.64
C LEU A 31 10.72 -2.82 11.87
N GLU A 32 12.00 -2.57 11.63
CA GLU A 32 12.95 -2.28 12.71
C GLU A 32 13.03 -0.78 12.98
N VAL A 33 11.97 -0.05 12.64
CA VAL A 33 11.89 1.39 12.83
C VAL A 33 10.54 1.76 13.41
N ASP A 34 10.52 2.85 14.17
CA ASP A 34 9.28 3.42 14.70
C ASP A 34 8.63 4.28 13.62
N LEU A 35 7.37 4.00 13.30
CA LEU A 35 6.61 4.78 12.33
C LEU A 35 5.97 6.03 12.93
N GLY A 36 6.34 6.42 14.14
CA GLY A 36 5.84 7.63 14.79
C GLY A 36 6.06 8.89 13.94
N PHE A 37 7.13 8.92 13.14
CA PHE A 37 7.37 10.05 12.23
C PHE A 37 6.32 10.18 11.11
N GLN A 38 5.50 9.14 10.92
CA GLN A 38 4.39 9.14 9.97
C GLN A 38 3.03 9.21 10.67
N ASP A 39 3.02 9.53 11.96
CA ASP A 39 1.78 9.61 12.78
C ASP A 39 0.96 8.31 12.70
N PHE A 40 1.66 7.17 12.75
CA PHE A 40 1.05 5.86 12.54
C PHE A 40 -0.06 5.54 13.54
N ASP A 41 0.12 5.90 14.81
CA ASP A 41 -0.90 5.62 15.83
C ASP A 41 -2.19 6.37 15.55
N GLU A 42 -2.10 7.61 15.10
CA GLU A 42 -3.27 8.40 14.73
C GLU A 42 -3.94 7.82 13.48
N GLU A 43 -3.14 7.42 12.49
CA GLU A 43 -3.65 6.77 11.29
C GLU A 43 -4.43 5.51 11.65
N LEU A 44 -3.86 4.68 12.52
CA LEU A 44 -4.45 3.40 12.90
C LEU A 44 -5.80 3.59 13.61
N SER A 45 -5.88 4.56 14.54
CA SER A 45 -7.10 4.81 15.26
C SER A 45 -8.16 5.50 14.40
N GLY A 46 -7.76 6.22 13.38
CA GLY A 46 -8.66 6.97 12.49
C GLY A 46 -9.06 6.27 11.21
N LEU A 47 -8.65 5.00 11.01
CA LEU A 47 -8.98 4.30 9.77
C LEU A 47 -10.48 4.28 9.50
N PRO A 48 -10.91 4.42 8.21
CA PRO A 48 -10.08 4.52 7.02
C PRO A 48 -9.47 5.90 6.75
N GLY A 49 -9.90 6.96 7.42
CA GLY A 49 -9.31 8.29 7.30
C GLY A 49 -9.13 8.74 5.86
N GLU A 50 -7.90 9.11 5.49
CA GLU A 50 -7.58 9.56 4.14
C GLU A 50 -7.65 8.45 3.08
N TYR A 51 -7.78 7.20 3.50
CA TYR A 51 -7.92 6.07 2.58
C TYR A 51 -9.37 5.84 2.18
N THR A 52 -10.22 6.82 2.36
CA THR A 52 -11.66 6.75 2.05
C THR A 52 -11.92 7.08 0.59
N ARG A 53 -12.76 6.28 -0.08
CA ARG A 53 -13.20 6.55 -1.44
C ARG A 53 -13.97 7.86 -1.52
N PRO A 54 -13.95 8.56 -2.62
CA PRO A 54 -13.31 8.19 -3.89
C PRO A 54 -11.85 8.60 -3.99
N SER A 55 -11.35 9.51 -3.15
CA SER A 55 -10.02 10.06 -3.29
C SER A 55 -8.92 9.17 -2.74
N GLY A 56 -9.26 8.22 -1.87
CA GLY A 56 -8.34 7.23 -1.34
C GLY A 56 -8.89 5.83 -1.54
N GLY A 57 -8.16 4.84 -1.05
CA GLY A 57 -8.60 3.46 -1.09
C GLY A 57 -7.88 2.63 -0.05
N LEU A 58 -8.56 1.59 0.41
CA LEU A 58 -8.03 0.66 1.39
C LEU A 58 -8.50 -0.72 0.98
N MET A 59 -7.55 -1.61 0.67
CA MET A 59 -7.86 -2.91 0.10
C MET A 59 -7.26 -4.04 0.93
N LEU A 60 -7.99 -5.15 0.98
CA LEU A 60 -7.61 -6.36 1.69
C LEU A 60 -7.50 -7.52 0.70
N GLY A 61 -6.37 -8.23 0.74
CA GLY A 61 -6.18 -9.45 -0.03
C GLY A 61 -6.63 -10.65 0.78
N LEU A 62 -7.44 -11.51 0.16
CA LEU A 62 -7.96 -12.72 0.79
C LEU A 62 -7.61 -13.94 -0.05
N ASP A 63 -6.96 -14.91 0.57
CA ASP A 63 -6.77 -16.24 0.02
C ASP A 63 -7.84 -17.14 0.64
N GLU A 64 -8.89 -17.41 -0.14
CA GLU A 64 -10.14 -17.96 0.35
C GLU A 64 -10.72 -17.02 1.42
N ALA A 65 -10.76 -17.42 2.66
CA ALA A 65 -11.28 -16.56 3.73
C ALA A 65 -10.15 -15.96 4.59
N ARG A 66 -8.86 -16.21 4.23
CA ARG A 66 -7.74 -15.78 5.05
C ARG A 66 -7.16 -14.45 4.58
N PRO A 67 -7.04 -13.47 5.48
CA PRO A 67 -6.35 -12.22 5.14
C PRO A 67 -4.87 -12.51 4.91
N VAL A 68 -4.34 -12.05 3.77
CA VAL A 68 -2.93 -12.31 3.42
C VAL A 68 -2.13 -11.05 3.18
N GLY A 69 -2.79 -9.92 2.95
CA GLY A 69 -2.08 -8.67 2.71
C GLY A 69 -3.03 -7.50 2.54
N CYS A 70 -2.46 -6.31 2.42
CA CYS A 70 -3.21 -5.08 2.27
C CYS A 70 -2.42 -4.05 1.48
N VAL A 71 -3.12 -3.01 1.05
CA VAL A 71 -2.52 -1.83 0.43
C VAL A 71 -3.49 -0.67 0.58
N ALA A 72 -2.96 0.55 0.61
CA ALA A 72 -3.77 1.75 0.68
C ALA A 72 -3.20 2.82 -0.25
N PHE A 73 -4.04 3.79 -0.62
CA PHE A 73 -3.56 5.02 -1.22
C PHE A 73 -4.40 6.19 -0.74
N ARG A 74 -3.82 7.37 -0.81
CA ARG A 74 -4.46 8.61 -0.34
C ARG A 74 -4.03 9.79 -1.20
N PRO A 75 -4.77 10.91 -1.14
CA PRO A 75 -4.31 12.12 -1.82
C PRO A 75 -3.03 12.64 -1.16
N LEU A 76 -2.06 13.03 -1.97
CA LEU A 76 -0.81 13.64 -1.49
C LEU A 76 -0.76 15.12 -1.88
N ALA A 77 -1.12 15.42 -3.12
CA ALA A 77 -1.15 16.77 -3.67
C ALA A 77 -2.12 16.75 -4.85
N PRO A 78 -2.50 17.90 -5.41
CA PRO A 78 -3.40 17.91 -6.57
C PRO A 78 -2.88 17.03 -7.70
N GLY A 79 -3.67 16.03 -8.09
CA GLY A 79 -3.32 15.09 -9.15
C GLY A 79 -2.31 14.02 -8.76
N ILE A 80 -1.86 13.97 -7.51
CA ILE A 80 -0.85 13.03 -7.03
C ILE A 80 -1.39 12.22 -5.86
N ALA A 81 -1.40 10.91 -6.01
CA ALA A 81 -1.74 9.97 -4.94
C ALA A 81 -0.47 9.43 -4.29
N GLU A 82 -0.60 8.94 -3.08
CA GLU A 82 0.49 8.25 -2.40
C GLU A 82 0.06 6.84 -2.05
N MET A 83 0.83 5.84 -2.49
CA MET A 83 0.63 4.45 -2.08
C MET A 83 1.24 4.26 -0.70
N LYS A 84 0.49 3.61 0.19
CA LYS A 84 0.90 3.38 1.59
C LYS A 84 0.59 1.95 1.99
N ARG A 85 1.39 1.43 2.90
CA ARG A 85 1.08 0.22 3.67
C ARG A 85 0.87 -1.01 2.80
N LEU A 86 1.64 -1.16 1.72
CA LEU A 86 1.67 -2.43 0.99
C LEU A 86 2.37 -3.47 1.89
N TYR A 87 1.63 -4.50 2.24
CA TYR A 87 2.14 -5.55 3.12
C TYR A 87 1.55 -6.89 2.72
N VAL A 88 2.39 -7.92 2.70
CA VAL A 88 1.99 -9.30 2.48
C VAL A 88 2.54 -10.12 3.64
N ARG A 89 1.67 -10.89 4.30
CA ARG A 89 2.08 -11.76 5.40
C ARG A 89 3.18 -12.70 4.94
N PRO A 90 4.18 -13.00 5.80
CA PRO A 90 5.27 -13.89 5.41
C PRO A 90 4.81 -15.23 4.85
N SER A 91 3.73 -15.80 5.41
CA SER A 91 3.19 -17.09 4.95
C SER A 91 2.61 -17.06 3.54
N ALA A 92 2.31 -15.87 3.02
CA ALA A 92 1.71 -15.69 1.70
C ALA A 92 2.68 -15.16 0.65
N ARG A 93 3.92 -14.89 1.03
CA ARG A 93 4.92 -14.36 0.10
C ARG A 93 5.31 -15.39 -0.94
N GLY A 94 5.70 -14.91 -2.13
CA GLY A 94 6.04 -15.77 -3.25
C GLY A 94 4.86 -16.15 -4.12
N GLY A 95 3.64 -15.76 -3.76
CA GLY A 95 2.43 -16.08 -4.53
C GLY A 95 1.91 -14.97 -5.42
N GLY A 96 2.68 -13.89 -5.60
CA GLY A 96 2.26 -12.77 -6.45
C GLY A 96 1.33 -11.77 -5.81
N TRP A 97 1.09 -11.88 -4.51
CA TRP A 97 0.15 -11.00 -3.79
C TRP A 97 0.59 -9.53 -3.79
N GLY A 98 1.89 -9.28 -3.55
CA GLY A 98 2.42 -7.92 -3.55
C GLY A 98 2.16 -7.21 -4.86
N ARG A 99 2.42 -7.89 -5.97
CA ARG A 99 2.19 -7.33 -7.29
C ARG A 99 0.71 -7.03 -7.53
N ARG A 100 -0.16 -7.98 -7.20
CA ARG A 100 -1.60 -7.79 -7.43
C ARG A 100 -2.17 -6.66 -6.58
N LEU A 101 -1.73 -6.56 -5.33
CA LEU A 101 -2.17 -5.47 -4.46
C LEU A 101 -1.69 -4.12 -4.98
N ALA A 102 -0.41 -4.03 -5.36
CA ALA A 102 0.14 -2.80 -5.91
C ALA A 102 -0.55 -2.40 -7.22
N GLU A 103 -0.78 -3.36 -8.11
CA GLU A 103 -1.48 -3.10 -9.37
C GLU A 103 -2.91 -2.62 -9.12
N ARG A 104 -3.59 -3.17 -8.11
CA ARG A 104 -4.92 -2.72 -7.74
C ARG A 104 -4.89 -1.25 -7.29
N ALA A 105 -3.96 -0.89 -6.42
CA ALA A 105 -3.85 0.50 -5.96
C ALA A 105 -3.52 1.46 -7.11
N VAL A 106 -2.61 1.06 -8.00
CA VAL A 106 -2.27 1.86 -9.18
C VAL A 106 -3.49 2.06 -10.07
N GLY A 107 -4.20 0.98 -10.38
CA GLY A 107 -5.39 1.05 -11.22
C GLY A 107 -6.50 1.90 -10.61
N ASP A 108 -6.73 1.74 -9.32
CA ASP A 108 -7.77 2.50 -8.63
C ASP A 108 -7.44 3.99 -8.54
N ALA A 109 -6.17 4.32 -8.32
CA ALA A 109 -5.74 5.71 -8.32
C ALA A 109 -5.89 6.34 -9.71
N ARG A 110 -5.55 5.59 -10.76
CA ARG A 110 -5.75 6.06 -12.13
C ARG A 110 -7.23 6.32 -12.40
N ASP A 111 -8.09 5.39 -12.00
CA ASP A 111 -9.53 5.51 -12.18
C ASP A 111 -10.12 6.68 -11.40
N ALA A 112 -9.52 7.02 -10.27
CA ALA A 112 -9.92 8.17 -9.45
C ALA A 112 -9.47 9.51 -10.06
N GLY A 113 -8.70 9.48 -11.15
CA GLY A 113 -8.28 10.69 -11.85
C GLY A 113 -6.90 11.20 -11.51
N TYR A 114 -6.14 10.47 -10.68
CA TYR A 114 -4.77 10.87 -10.37
C TYR A 114 -3.87 10.71 -11.59
N ARG A 115 -2.92 11.63 -11.75
CA ARG A 115 -1.97 11.60 -12.84
C ARG A 115 -0.66 10.96 -12.45
N ARG A 116 -0.35 10.95 -11.16
CA ARG A 116 0.91 10.38 -10.63
C ARG A 116 0.64 9.68 -9.31
N MET A 117 1.48 8.72 -9.01
CA MET A 117 1.48 8.04 -7.71
C MET A 117 2.90 8.03 -7.16
N ARG A 118 3.05 8.41 -5.90
CA ARG A 118 4.33 8.42 -5.21
C ARG A 118 4.31 7.47 -4.03
N LEU A 119 5.49 7.10 -3.58
CA LEU A 119 5.67 6.32 -2.36
C LEU A 119 7.06 6.54 -1.81
N ASP A 120 7.24 6.26 -0.51
CA ASP A 120 8.56 6.11 0.07
C ASP A 120 8.72 4.66 0.53
N THR A 121 9.96 4.16 0.48
CA THR A 121 10.25 2.78 0.82
C THR A 121 11.57 2.71 1.57
N LEU A 122 11.70 1.70 2.44
CA LEU A 122 12.86 1.55 3.31
C LEU A 122 13.89 0.59 2.72
N PRO A 123 15.17 0.75 3.08
CA PRO A 123 16.23 -0.11 2.51
C PRO A 123 16.00 -1.60 2.73
N ALA A 124 15.37 -1.98 3.84
CA ALA A 124 15.12 -3.38 4.15
C ALA A 124 14.03 -4.00 3.28
N MET A 125 13.26 -3.20 2.56
CA MET A 125 12.14 -3.66 1.74
C MET A 125 12.57 -3.95 0.30
N ARG A 126 13.57 -4.83 0.13
CA ARG A 126 14.15 -5.10 -1.20
C ARG A 126 13.14 -5.68 -2.19
N SER A 127 12.32 -6.62 -1.73
CA SER A 127 11.31 -7.25 -2.61
C SER A 127 10.29 -6.22 -3.10
N ALA A 128 9.85 -5.34 -2.21
CA ALA A 128 8.92 -4.28 -2.58
C ALA A 128 9.56 -3.29 -3.56
N GLN A 129 10.82 -2.91 -3.33
CA GLN A 129 11.53 -2.00 -4.23
C GLN A 129 11.65 -2.59 -5.64
N GLY A 130 12.00 -3.88 -5.74
CA GLY A 130 12.05 -4.55 -7.03
C GLY A 130 10.71 -4.59 -7.73
N LEU A 131 9.64 -4.81 -6.97
CA LEU A 131 8.28 -4.80 -7.49
C LEU A 131 7.91 -3.41 -8.04
N TYR A 132 8.20 -2.35 -7.29
CA TYR A 132 7.88 -0.99 -7.74
C TYR A 132 8.62 -0.64 -9.04
N LEU A 133 9.90 -0.98 -9.12
CA LEU A 133 10.67 -0.74 -10.35
C LEU A 133 10.10 -1.53 -11.52
N ALA A 134 9.69 -2.78 -11.29
CA ALA A 134 9.07 -3.60 -12.32
C ALA A 134 7.73 -3.03 -12.80
N LEU A 135 7.01 -2.30 -11.94
CA LEU A 135 5.77 -1.65 -12.31
C LEU A 135 5.97 -0.32 -13.03
N GLY A 136 7.21 0.16 -13.12
CA GLY A 136 7.53 1.39 -13.82
C GLY A 136 7.78 2.60 -12.93
N PHE A 137 7.79 2.42 -11.60
CA PHE A 137 8.17 3.51 -10.70
C PHE A 137 9.63 3.88 -10.93
N VAL A 138 9.92 5.17 -10.86
CA VAL A 138 11.29 5.70 -10.98
C VAL A 138 11.65 6.48 -9.73
N GLU A 139 12.93 6.50 -9.41
CA GLU A 139 13.40 7.23 -8.22
C GLU A 139 13.30 8.73 -8.43
N ILE A 140 12.81 9.42 -7.38
CA ILE A 140 12.71 10.88 -7.37
C ILE A 140 13.37 11.43 -6.09
N ALA A 141 13.52 12.75 -6.04
CA ALA A 141 14.01 13.41 -4.84
C ALA A 141 12.99 13.27 -3.70
N PRO A 142 13.43 13.30 -2.44
CA PRO A 142 12.51 13.23 -1.30
C PRO A 142 11.46 14.35 -1.36
N TYR A 143 10.21 13.99 -1.11
CA TYR A 143 9.11 14.94 -1.04
C TYR A 143 8.61 15.14 0.38
N ARG A 144 9.18 14.43 1.34
CA ARG A 144 8.90 14.59 2.76
C ARG A 144 10.12 14.16 3.57
N HIS A 145 10.10 14.47 4.86
CA HIS A 145 11.12 13.99 5.78
C HIS A 145 10.90 12.50 6.07
N ASN A 146 11.97 11.73 5.92
CA ASN A 146 12.00 10.33 6.37
C ASN A 146 13.36 10.13 7.06
N PRO A 147 13.38 9.92 8.39
CA PRO A 147 14.62 9.85 9.14
C PRO A 147 15.41 8.56 8.92
N VAL A 148 14.84 7.57 8.24
CA VAL A 148 15.52 6.29 8.03
C VAL A 148 16.61 6.46 6.99
N PRO A 149 17.89 6.15 7.34
CA PRO A 149 18.97 6.24 6.36
C PRO A 149 18.71 5.32 5.17
N GLY A 150 18.89 5.84 3.96
CA GLY A 150 18.70 5.08 2.74
C GLY A 150 17.26 4.94 2.28
N ALA A 151 16.30 5.63 2.91
CA ALA A 151 14.94 5.67 2.43
C ALA A 151 14.90 6.22 1.00
N ARG A 152 14.11 5.61 0.14
CA ARG A 152 13.99 5.98 -1.28
C ARG A 152 12.58 6.47 -1.57
N PHE A 153 12.49 7.38 -2.53
CA PHE A 153 11.22 7.97 -2.95
C PHE A 153 11.02 7.65 -4.42
N LEU A 154 9.84 7.16 -4.77
CA LEU A 154 9.56 6.67 -6.11
C LEU A 154 8.27 7.29 -6.64
N GLU A 155 8.16 7.41 -7.97
CA GLU A 155 6.99 7.99 -8.62
C GLU A 155 6.64 7.20 -9.87
N LEU A 156 5.35 7.03 -10.12
CA LEU A 156 4.82 6.41 -11.33
C LEU A 156 3.90 7.40 -12.04
N ASP A 157 4.09 7.55 -13.34
CA ASP A 157 3.19 8.32 -14.18
C ASP A 157 1.97 7.46 -14.50
N LEU A 158 0.78 7.92 -14.08
CA LEU A 158 -0.46 7.18 -14.28
C LEU A 158 -1.15 7.52 -15.61
N ARG A 159 -0.65 8.54 -16.33
CA ARG A 159 -1.25 9.00 -17.58
C ARG A 159 -0.81 8.12 -18.76
N ARG A 160 -1.00 6.84 -18.62
CA ARG A 160 -0.59 5.93 -19.67
C ARG A 160 -1.66 5.73 -20.71
N THR A 161 -1.23 5.66 -21.93
CA THR A 161 -2.10 5.26 -23.04
C THR A 161 -2.10 3.75 -23.22
#